data_079cbb74f788b9676afd0afe3de1dc84
#
_entry.id   079cbb74f788b9676afd0afe3de1dc84
#
_cell.length_a   1.000
_cell.length_b   1.000
_cell.length_c   1.000
_cell.angle_alpha   90.00
_cell.angle_beta   90.00
_cell.angle_gamma   90.00
#
_symmetry.space_group_name_H-M   'P 1'
#
loop_
_entity.id
_entity.type
_entity.pdbx_description
1 polymer ?
#
loop_
_entity_poly.entity_id
_entity_poly.type
_entity_poly.pdbx_seq_one_letter_code
_entity_poly.pdbx_strand_id
1 'polypeptide(L)'
;MKPFTALLGAAAGTHAADQLALATLPLTATLVLGAGPGVLGLLVAAQSAAGLLLSLPAGAWVDRMPRRTLLIVALGLGLAASVFAVAAAAAGIVSLLGVAAFVGASGTVVYVLTSISLLPALVPPADLSRANARLELARAIVSLAAPFVAGLLAQLLSPTWGYALAAFGAALALACVLALPKAPAPTSAAERPSFVASIQAGARFVVRHELLRGIGLCAVFWNFAFFALLAVWAPLALGPLGLDPAHMGLAQSAYGAGLILGALVAPVLARRLPPLAILIFGPAVSVIAAGLFLAAPSGNGFTYAAAGHFLVGFGPMLWLICQITVRQLVTPAPLMGRVNATMQTAIYGVRPLGALAGGFVAAQAGLHAALLLIAAAFALSTLVIVLSPLARLRALPEPACA
;
A
#
# COMPACT_ATOMS: atom_id res chain seq x y z
N MET A 1 -6.03 -12.39 27.44
CA MET A 1 -6.46 -11.36 26.49
C MET A 1 -7.67 -11.85 25.70
N LYS A 2 -8.68 -11.03 25.45
CA LYS A 2 -9.78 -11.40 24.55
C LYS A 2 -9.17 -11.65 23.14
N PRO A 3 -9.59 -12.68 22.39
CA PRO A 3 -8.96 -13.04 21.10
C PRO A 3 -8.90 -11.87 20.10
N PHE A 4 -9.92 -11.02 20.06
CA PHE A 4 -9.92 -9.83 19.21
C PHE A 4 -8.86 -8.80 19.60
N THR A 5 -8.61 -8.56 20.89
CA THR A 5 -7.55 -7.61 21.33
C THR A 5 -6.16 -8.13 20.98
N ALA A 6 -5.95 -9.46 20.99
CA ALA A 6 -4.72 -10.07 20.51
C ALA A 6 -4.53 -9.84 18.99
N LEU A 7 -5.59 -10.04 18.19
CA LEU A 7 -5.54 -9.78 16.75
C LEU A 7 -5.31 -8.30 16.45
N LEU A 8 -5.94 -7.38 17.18
CA LEU A 8 -5.75 -5.93 17.04
C LEU A 8 -4.30 -5.52 17.35
N GLY A 9 -3.72 -6.04 18.44
CA GLY A 9 -2.31 -5.82 18.78
C GLY A 9 -1.36 -6.38 17.72
N ALA A 10 -1.65 -7.58 17.22
CA ALA A 10 -0.89 -8.16 16.12
C ALA A 10 -0.99 -7.33 14.84
N ALA A 11 -2.17 -6.81 14.50
CA ALA A 11 -2.35 -5.97 13.32
C ALA A 11 -1.59 -4.64 13.43
N ALA A 12 -1.66 -3.98 14.59
CA ALA A 12 -0.92 -2.74 14.85
C ALA A 12 0.59 -2.97 14.77
N GLY A 13 1.11 -4.02 15.41
CA GLY A 13 2.54 -4.35 15.41
C GLY A 13 3.07 -4.76 14.03
N THR A 14 2.30 -5.57 13.29
CA THR A 14 2.67 -5.95 11.90
C THR A 14 2.72 -4.73 10.99
N HIS A 15 1.68 -3.89 11.07
CA HIS A 15 1.62 -2.70 10.22
C HIS A 15 2.71 -1.68 10.61
N ALA A 16 3.02 -1.56 11.91
CA ALA A 16 4.14 -0.74 12.36
C ALA A 16 5.49 -1.25 11.81
N ALA A 17 5.73 -2.55 11.87
CA ALA A 17 6.93 -3.15 11.31
C ALA A 17 7.05 -2.90 9.81
N ASP A 18 5.96 -3.09 9.06
CA ASP A 18 5.91 -2.87 7.61
C ASP A 18 6.15 -1.40 7.23
N GLN A 19 5.44 -0.46 7.86
CA GLN A 19 5.53 0.96 7.55
C GLN A 19 6.88 1.57 7.99
N LEU A 20 7.43 1.12 9.12
CA LEU A 20 8.78 1.50 9.54
C LEU A 20 9.82 0.97 8.56
N ALA A 21 9.75 -0.29 8.15
CA ALA A 21 10.66 -0.86 7.17
C ALA A 21 10.57 -0.13 5.81
N LEU A 22 9.34 0.18 5.36
CA LEU A 22 9.08 0.92 4.11
C LEU A 22 9.71 2.33 4.15
N ALA A 23 9.57 3.06 5.25
CA ALA A 23 10.12 4.39 5.41
C ALA A 23 11.65 4.38 5.65
N THR A 24 12.16 3.36 6.35
CA THR A 24 13.57 3.22 6.70
C THR A 24 14.42 2.76 5.51
N LEU A 25 13.86 1.97 4.59
CA LEU A 25 14.58 1.41 3.44
C LEU A 25 15.27 2.50 2.59
N PRO A 26 14.58 3.53 2.10
CA PRO A 26 15.22 4.57 1.30
C PRO A 26 16.20 5.42 2.13
N LEU A 27 15.92 5.68 3.41
CA LEU A 27 16.83 6.41 4.30
C LEU A 27 18.14 5.65 4.51
N THR A 28 18.07 4.36 4.81
CA THR A 28 19.27 3.52 5.00
C THR A 28 20.04 3.39 3.70
N ALA A 29 19.38 3.13 2.58
CA ALA A 29 20.02 2.99 1.30
C ALA A 29 20.75 4.29 0.88
N THR A 30 20.13 5.45 1.09
CA THR A 30 20.71 6.75 0.70
C THR A 30 21.78 7.22 1.68
N LEU A 31 21.49 7.25 2.99
CA LEU A 31 22.35 7.88 3.99
C LEU A 31 23.48 6.98 4.49
N VAL A 32 23.25 5.67 4.55
CA VAL A 32 24.27 4.72 5.06
C VAL A 32 25.05 4.08 3.92
N LEU A 33 24.37 3.72 2.82
CA LEU A 33 24.95 2.96 1.73
C LEU A 33 25.25 3.78 0.47
N GLY A 34 24.95 5.08 0.47
CA GLY A 34 25.20 5.97 -0.66
C GLY A 34 24.48 5.59 -1.95
N ALA A 35 23.34 4.89 -1.85
CA ALA A 35 22.60 4.40 -3.00
C ALA A 35 21.94 5.54 -3.79
N GLY A 36 22.17 5.55 -5.10
CA GLY A 36 21.52 6.49 -6.01
C GLY A 36 20.08 6.08 -6.36
N PRO A 37 19.34 6.95 -7.10
CA PRO A 37 17.93 6.75 -7.42
C PRO A 37 17.62 5.43 -8.14
N GLY A 38 18.49 4.98 -9.05
CA GLY A 38 18.32 3.71 -9.77
C GLY A 38 18.30 2.50 -8.83
N VAL A 39 19.18 2.48 -7.83
CA VAL A 39 19.24 1.42 -6.81
C VAL A 39 18.00 1.47 -5.91
N LEU A 40 17.56 2.66 -5.54
CA LEU A 40 16.30 2.84 -4.78
C LEU A 40 15.09 2.29 -5.54
N GLY A 41 15.04 2.54 -6.86
CA GLY A 41 14.02 1.94 -7.72
C GLY A 41 14.01 0.42 -7.66
N LEU A 42 15.20 -0.22 -7.69
CA LEU A 42 15.32 -1.68 -7.54
C LEU A 42 14.88 -2.17 -6.16
N LEU A 43 15.23 -1.47 -5.08
CA LEU A 43 14.84 -1.84 -3.72
C LEU A 43 13.34 -1.75 -3.51
N VAL A 44 12.70 -0.66 -3.94
CA VAL A 44 11.24 -0.48 -3.86
C VAL A 44 10.52 -1.48 -4.78
N ALA A 45 11.09 -1.79 -5.95
CA ALA A 45 10.58 -2.81 -6.84
C ALA A 45 10.64 -4.21 -6.20
N ALA A 46 11.76 -4.57 -5.58
CA ALA A 46 11.90 -5.83 -4.86
C ALA A 46 10.85 -5.96 -3.74
N GLN A 47 10.68 -4.91 -2.92
CA GLN A 47 9.67 -4.88 -1.87
C GLN A 47 8.25 -5.06 -2.43
N SER A 48 7.88 -4.31 -3.47
CA SER A 48 6.55 -4.33 -4.05
C SER A 48 6.26 -5.61 -4.85
N ALA A 49 7.29 -6.31 -5.37
CA ALA A 49 7.16 -7.58 -6.07
C ALA A 49 6.60 -8.69 -5.18
N ALA A 50 6.80 -8.61 -3.86
CA ALA A 50 6.20 -9.55 -2.91
C ALA A 50 4.67 -9.61 -3.04
N GLY A 51 4.00 -8.47 -3.20
CA GLY A 51 2.56 -8.40 -3.43
C GLY A 51 2.13 -9.12 -4.70
N LEU A 52 2.85 -8.94 -5.80
CA LEU A 52 2.57 -9.60 -7.07
C LEU A 52 2.77 -11.12 -6.98
N LEU A 53 3.90 -11.55 -6.42
CA LEU A 53 4.31 -12.96 -6.44
C LEU A 53 3.58 -13.81 -5.40
N LEU A 54 3.26 -13.22 -4.23
CA LEU A 54 2.74 -13.99 -3.09
C LEU A 54 1.25 -13.82 -2.81
N SER A 55 0.57 -12.79 -3.32
CA SER A 55 -0.86 -12.62 -3.04
C SER A 55 -1.70 -13.84 -3.42
N LEU A 56 -1.34 -14.51 -4.50
CA LEU A 56 -2.06 -15.67 -5.04
C LEU A 56 -1.70 -16.97 -4.28
N PRO A 57 -0.43 -17.34 -4.10
CA PRO A 57 -0.06 -18.49 -3.27
C PRO A 57 -0.54 -18.35 -1.83
N ALA A 58 -0.43 -17.17 -1.25
CA ALA A 58 -0.88 -16.90 0.12
C ALA A 58 -2.38 -17.15 0.30
N GLY A 59 -3.21 -16.76 -0.67
CA GLY A 59 -4.64 -17.10 -0.67
C GLY A 59 -4.88 -18.61 -0.60
N ALA A 60 -4.14 -19.38 -1.39
CA ALA A 60 -4.24 -20.84 -1.37
C ALA A 60 -3.76 -21.45 -0.05
N TRP A 61 -2.73 -20.88 0.58
CA TRP A 61 -2.26 -21.32 1.91
C TRP A 61 -3.28 -21.01 3.00
N VAL A 62 -3.91 -19.84 2.98
CA VAL A 62 -4.97 -19.43 3.93
C VAL A 62 -6.17 -20.39 3.91
N ASP A 63 -6.47 -20.94 2.74
CA ASP A 63 -7.56 -21.91 2.57
C ASP A 63 -7.22 -23.33 3.06
N ARG A 64 -5.93 -23.69 3.15
CA ARG A 64 -5.46 -25.06 3.41
C ARG A 64 -4.74 -25.25 4.75
N MET A 65 -4.15 -24.19 5.28
CA MET A 65 -3.30 -24.27 6.47
C MET A 65 -3.98 -23.67 7.71
N PRO A 66 -3.61 -24.11 8.92
CA PRO A 66 -4.10 -23.48 10.15
C PRO A 66 -3.71 -21.99 10.17
N ARG A 67 -4.69 -21.11 10.28
CA ARG A 67 -4.50 -19.66 10.19
C ARG A 67 -3.49 -19.14 11.22
N ARG A 68 -3.49 -19.68 12.44
CA ARG A 68 -2.51 -19.30 13.46
C ARG A 68 -1.08 -19.63 13.06
N THR A 69 -0.84 -20.78 12.42
CA THR A 69 0.49 -21.14 11.90
C THR A 69 0.95 -20.18 10.83
N LEU A 70 0.05 -19.81 9.89
CA LEU A 70 0.36 -18.82 8.84
C LEU A 70 0.70 -17.46 9.41
N LEU A 71 -0.02 -17.00 10.44
CA LEU A 71 0.29 -15.74 11.12
C LEU A 71 1.66 -15.79 11.80
N ILE A 72 2.01 -16.92 12.47
CA ILE A 72 3.33 -17.11 13.10
C ILE A 72 4.45 -17.08 12.06
N VAL A 73 4.30 -17.79 10.95
CA VAL A 73 5.29 -17.80 9.86
C VAL A 73 5.43 -16.40 9.26
N ALA A 74 4.32 -15.72 8.97
CA ALA A 74 4.31 -14.38 8.40
C ALA A 74 5.06 -13.36 9.29
N LEU A 75 4.79 -13.39 10.60
CA LEU A 75 5.45 -12.51 11.57
C LEU A 75 6.89 -12.89 11.83
N GLY A 76 7.20 -14.20 11.82
CA GLY A 76 8.57 -14.70 11.87
C GLY A 76 9.41 -14.21 10.68
N LEU A 77 8.85 -14.21 9.47
CA LEU A 77 9.48 -13.62 8.27
C LEU A 77 9.70 -12.11 8.42
N GLY A 78 8.70 -11.37 8.93
CA GLY A 78 8.83 -9.93 9.15
C GLY A 78 9.91 -9.58 10.19
N LEU A 79 9.96 -10.34 11.30
CA LEU A 79 11.00 -10.19 12.32
C LEU A 79 12.39 -10.53 11.77
N ALA A 80 12.55 -11.67 11.11
CA ALA A 80 13.80 -12.08 10.50
C ALA A 80 14.29 -11.09 9.46
N ALA A 81 13.38 -10.58 8.61
CA ALA A 81 13.69 -9.56 7.60
C ALA A 81 14.20 -8.26 8.23
N SER A 82 13.56 -7.79 9.32
CA SER A 82 13.97 -6.56 10.00
C SER A 82 15.36 -6.72 10.64
N VAL A 83 15.64 -7.85 11.29
CA VAL A 83 16.97 -8.16 11.85
C VAL A 83 18.01 -8.29 10.73
N PHE A 84 17.66 -8.98 9.65
CA PHE A 84 18.54 -9.15 8.50
C PHE A 84 18.84 -7.82 7.80
N ALA A 85 17.88 -6.88 7.76
CA ALA A 85 18.11 -5.53 7.21
C ALA A 85 19.14 -4.74 8.02
N VAL A 86 19.14 -4.86 9.36
CA VAL A 86 20.17 -4.27 10.22
C VAL A 86 21.55 -4.87 9.88
N ALA A 87 21.63 -6.18 9.77
CA ALA A 87 22.89 -6.86 9.42
C ALA A 87 23.38 -6.49 8.01
N ALA A 88 22.46 -6.40 7.03
CA ALA A 88 22.76 -5.98 5.66
C ALA A 88 23.29 -4.55 5.60
N ALA A 89 22.71 -3.63 6.37
CA ALA A 89 23.18 -2.25 6.48
C ALA A 89 24.56 -2.17 7.13
N ALA A 90 24.80 -2.94 8.21
CA ALA A 90 26.08 -3.01 8.89
C ALA A 90 27.18 -3.62 7.98
N ALA A 91 26.83 -4.58 7.13
CA ALA A 91 27.73 -5.18 6.16
C ALA A 91 28.02 -4.29 4.93
N GLY A 92 27.27 -3.19 4.74
CA GLY A 92 27.42 -2.32 3.59
C GLY A 92 26.87 -2.89 2.27
N ILE A 93 26.01 -3.92 2.33
CA ILE A 93 25.59 -4.67 1.12
C ILE A 93 24.14 -4.31 0.76
N VAL A 94 23.98 -3.41 -0.21
CA VAL A 94 22.67 -2.89 -0.66
C VAL A 94 21.75 -3.99 -1.18
N SER A 95 22.26 -4.99 -1.91
CA SER A 95 21.43 -6.08 -2.45
C SER A 95 20.75 -6.90 -1.36
N LEU A 96 21.39 -7.07 -0.20
CA LEU A 96 20.79 -7.77 0.95
C LEU A 96 19.63 -6.97 1.57
N LEU A 97 19.65 -5.64 1.50
CA LEU A 97 18.48 -4.82 1.88
C LEU A 97 17.28 -5.10 0.97
N GLY A 98 17.50 -5.31 -0.33
CA GLY A 98 16.45 -5.70 -1.27
C GLY A 98 15.83 -7.06 -0.92
N VAL A 99 16.67 -8.04 -0.54
CA VAL A 99 16.21 -9.35 -0.06
C VAL A 99 15.40 -9.20 1.24
N ALA A 100 15.91 -8.42 2.20
CA ALA A 100 15.19 -8.15 3.45
C ALA A 100 13.82 -7.50 3.18
N ALA A 101 13.77 -6.49 2.31
CA ALA A 101 12.54 -5.80 1.94
C ALA A 101 11.52 -6.74 1.28
N PHE A 102 11.95 -7.60 0.36
CA PHE A 102 11.11 -8.62 -0.27
C PHE A 102 10.56 -9.62 0.76
N VAL A 103 11.41 -10.16 1.62
CA VAL A 103 11.02 -11.15 2.63
C VAL A 103 10.04 -10.54 3.65
N GLY A 104 10.30 -9.32 4.13
CA GLY A 104 9.42 -8.61 5.06
C GLY A 104 8.04 -8.33 4.46
N ALA A 105 8.01 -7.79 3.24
CA ALA A 105 6.77 -7.55 2.50
C ALA A 105 6.00 -8.85 2.21
N SER A 106 6.73 -9.96 1.97
CA SER A 106 6.13 -11.29 1.81
C SER A 106 5.39 -11.73 3.07
N GLY A 107 5.99 -11.54 4.24
CA GLY A 107 5.34 -11.77 5.53
C GLY A 107 4.09 -10.91 5.70
N THR A 108 4.16 -9.62 5.36
CA THR A 108 3.01 -8.70 5.44
C THR A 108 1.85 -9.15 4.55
N VAL A 109 2.10 -9.59 3.31
CA VAL A 109 1.06 -10.10 2.39
C VAL A 109 0.36 -11.32 2.99
N VAL A 110 1.11 -12.30 3.48
CA VAL A 110 0.55 -13.51 4.12
C VAL A 110 -0.25 -13.14 5.37
N TYR A 111 0.29 -12.24 6.20
CA TYR A 111 -0.39 -11.77 7.41
C TYR A 111 -1.74 -11.13 7.09
N VAL A 112 -1.79 -10.17 6.16
CA VAL A 112 -3.00 -9.41 5.81
C VAL A 112 -4.10 -10.35 5.33
N LEU A 113 -3.81 -11.25 4.40
CA LEU A 113 -4.79 -12.20 3.86
C LEU A 113 -5.30 -13.16 4.94
N THR A 114 -4.41 -13.63 5.82
CA THR A 114 -4.77 -14.54 6.91
C THR A 114 -5.62 -13.83 7.97
N SER A 115 -5.28 -12.61 8.36
CA SER A 115 -5.99 -11.84 9.39
C SER A 115 -7.42 -11.50 8.98
N ILE A 116 -7.63 -11.11 7.71
CA ILE A 116 -8.97 -10.85 7.15
C ILE A 116 -9.83 -12.11 7.23
N SER A 117 -9.27 -13.29 6.92
CA SER A 117 -10.01 -14.56 6.95
C SER A 117 -10.29 -15.05 8.37
N LEU A 118 -9.48 -14.62 9.36
CA LEU A 118 -9.62 -15.04 10.77
C LEU A 118 -10.65 -14.18 11.52
N LEU A 119 -10.80 -12.91 11.19
CA LEU A 119 -11.64 -11.96 11.92
C LEU A 119 -13.08 -12.43 12.16
N PRO A 120 -13.80 -13.01 11.16
CA PRO A 120 -15.18 -13.48 11.36
C PRO A 120 -15.29 -14.64 12.36
N ALA A 121 -14.22 -15.37 12.60
CA ALA A 121 -14.18 -16.45 13.59
C ALA A 121 -13.93 -15.96 15.03
N LEU A 122 -13.50 -14.69 15.18
CA LEU A 122 -13.16 -14.12 16.49
C LEU A 122 -14.20 -13.13 17.03
N VAL A 123 -15.10 -12.66 16.17
CA VAL A 123 -16.05 -11.58 16.49
C VAL A 123 -17.45 -11.97 15.99
N PRO A 124 -18.50 -11.74 16.78
CA PRO A 124 -19.88 -11.94 16.33
C PRO A 124 -20.20 -11.12 15.08
N PRO A 125 -21.07 -11.58 14.16
CA PRO A 125 -21.43 -10.86 12.95
C PRO A 125 -21.88 -9.41 13.17
N ALA A 126 -22.61 -9.14 14.25
CA ALA A 126 -23.08 -7.80 14.62
C ALA A 126 -21.94 -6.81 14.95
N ASP A 127 -20.78 -7.31 15.40
CA ASP A 127 -19.63 -6.50 15.79
C ASP A 127 -18.54 -6.41 14.70
N LEU A 128 -18.68 -7.11 13.57
CA LEU A 128 -17.66 -7.16 12.52
C LEU A 128 -17.33 -5.77 11.95
N SER A 129 -18.32 -4.93 11.73
CA SER A 129 -18.11 -3.55 11.24
C SER A 129 -17.25 -2.74 12.23
N ARG A 130 -17.56 -2.83 13.52
CA ARG A 130 -16.80 -2.15 14.58
C ARG A 130 -15.38 -2.69 14.72
N ALA A 131 -15.21 -4.00 14.57
CA ALA A 131 -13.91 -4.65 14.62
C ALA A 131 -13.02 -4.22 13.43
N ASN A 132 -13.57 -4.22 12.21
CA ASN A 132 -12.87 -3.73 11.02
C ASN A 132 -12.48 -2.25 11.17
N ALA A 133 -13.39 -1.39 11.65
CA ALA A 133 -13.10 0.02 11.89
C ALA A 133 -11.92 0.23 12.86
N ARG A 134 -11.82 -0.59 13.93
CA ARG A 134 -10.69 -0.53 14.87
C ARG A 134 -9.37 -0.98 14.23
N LEU A 135 -9.41 -2.00 13.39
CA LEU A 135 -8.22 -2.47 12.66
C LEU A 135 -7.73 -1.40 11.68
N GLU A 136 -8.64 -0.79 10.92
CA GLU A 136 -8.30 0.29 9.99
C GLU A 136 -7.83 1.57 10.71
N LEU A 137 -8.41 1.91 11.87
CA LEU A 137 -7.92 3.04 12.68
C LEU A 137 -6.49 2.80 13.16
N ALA A 138 -6.19 1.58 13.66
CA ALA A 138 -4.82 1.24 14.08
C ALA A 138 -3.84 1.35 12.90
N ARG A 139 -4.22 0.87 11.71
CA ARG A 139 -3.41 1.01 10.49
C ARG A 139 -3.19 2.46 10.10
N ALA A 140 -4.24 3.29 10.15
CA ALA A 140 -4.17 4.70 9.79
C ALA A 140 -3.24 5.49 10.73
N ILE A 141 -3.33 5.24 12.04
CA ILE A 141 -2.44 5.86 13.04
C ILE A 141 -0.98 5.50 12.77
N VAL A 142 -0.71 4.24 12.48
CA VAL A 142 0.65 3.76 12.16
C VAL A 142 1.16 4.37 10.86
N SER A 143 0.33 4.40 9.82
CA SER A 143 0.72 5.01 8.52
C SER A 143 1.02 6.51 8.64
N LEU A 144 0.36 7.18 9.57
CA LEU A 144 0.66 8.58 9.90
C LEU A 144 1.98 8.72 10.67
N ALA A 145 2.21 7.87 11.68
CA ALA A 145 3.32 8.04 12.63
C ALA A 145 4.65 7.46 12.10
N ALA A 146 4.61 6.32 11.41
CA ALA A 146 5.81 5.56 11.09
C ALA A 146 6.84 6.31 10.22
N PRO A 147 6.47 7.06 9.16
CA PRO A 147 7.45 7.81 8.37
C PRO A 147 8.16 8.88 9.19
N PHE A 148 7.42 9.61 10.05
CA PHE A 148 8.01 10.61 10.94
C PHE A 148 8.97 9.97 11.95
N VAL A 149 8.56 8.86 12.59
CA VAL A 149 9.40 8.14 13.55
C VAL A 149 10.67 7.62 12.86
N ALA A 150 10.56 7.04 11.67
CA ALA A 150 11.71 6.57 10.91
C ALA A 150 12.68 7.72 10.56
N GLY A 151 12.14 8.87 10.12
CA GLY A 151 12.95 10.07 9.84
C GLY A 151 13.61 10.63 11.09
N LEU A 152 12.90 10.71 12.21
CA LEU A 152 13.44 11.17 13.49
C LEU A 152 14.56 10.26 14.02
N LEU A 153 14.36 8.94 13.95
CA LEU A 153 15.42 7.97 14.32
C LEU A 153 16.64 8.10 13.41
N ALA A 154 16.42 8.32 12.11
CA ALA A 154 17.51 8.53 11.17
C ALA A 154 18.31 9.79 11.46
N GLN A 155 17.67 10.86 11.93
CA GLN A 155 18.31 12.13 12.26
C GLN A 155 19.03 12.10 13.59
N LEU A 156 18.41 11.52 14.64
CA LEU A 156 18.94 11.56 16.00
C LEU A 156 19.98 10.46 16.28
N LEU A 157 19.86 9.33 15.63
CA LEU A 157 20.67 8.14 15.88
C LEU A 157 21.28 7.61 14.58
N SER A 158 20.53 6.75 13.89
CA SER A 158 20.89 6.17 12.58
C SER A 158 19.63 5.63 11.92
N PRO A 159 19.53 5.64 10.58
CA PRO A 159 18.42 5.01 9.88
C PRO A 159 18.15 3.56 10.30
N THR A 160 19.19 2.80 10.62
CA THR A 160 19.09 1.38 11.01
C THR A 160 18.24 1.13 12.25
N TRP A 161 18.08 2.12 13.14
CA TRP A 161 17.18 2.03 14.29
C TRP A 161 15.71 1.89 13.91
N GLY A 162 15.33 2.37 12.73
CA GLY A 162 13.99 2.13 12.17
C GLY A 162 13.70 0.64 11.97
N TYR A 163 14.69 -0.14 11.52
CA TYR A 163 14.55 -1.60 11.42
C TYR A 163 14.55 -2.29 12.80
N ALA A 164 15.33 -1.80 13.76
CA ALA A 164 15.27 -2.33 15.12
C ALA A 164 13.89 -2.13 15.76
N LEU A 165 13.28 -0.95 15.55
CA LEU A 165 11.91 -0.69 15.99
C LEU A 165 10.89 -1.52 15.21
N ALA A 166 11.09 -1.76 13.91
CA ALA A 166 10.27 -2.66 13.11
C ALA A 166 10.35 -4.11 13.63
N ALA A 167 11.56 -4.58 13.99
CA ALA A 167 11.75 -5.89 14.61
C ALA A 167 11.01 -6.00 15.95
N PHE A 168 11.08 -4.97 16.78
CA PHE A 168 10.31 -4.91 18.04
C PHE A 168 8.79 -4.99 17.78
N GLY A 169 8.27 -4.24 16.82
CA GLY A 169 6.86 -4.29 16.41
C GLY A 169 6.44 -5.68 15.94
N ALA A 170 7.28 -6.33 15.10
CA ALA A 170 7.03 -7.70 14.64
C ALA A 170 7.08 -8.73 15.77
N ALA A 171 8.02 -8.60 16.72
CA ALA A 171 8.10 -9.46 17.89
C ALA A 171 6.87 -9.31 18.81
N LEU A 172 6.41 -8.07 19.02
CA LEU A 172 5.19 -7.80 19.78
C LEU A 172 3.96 -8.41 19.10
N ALA A 173 3.85 -8.25 17.78
CA ALA A 173 2.80 -8.87 16.99
C ALA A 173 2.82 -10.39 17.09
N LEU A 174 4.01 -11.00 17.04
CA LEU A 174 4.20 -12.44 17.20
C LEU A 174 3.75 -12.91 18.60
N ALA A 175 4.13 -12.19 19.66
CA ALA A 175 3.68 -12.48 21.03
C ALA A 175 2.14 -12.42 21.14
N CYS A 176 1.49 -11.44 20.49
CA CYS A 176 0.04 -11.36 20.44
C CYS A 176 -0.59 -12.57 19.71
N VAL A 177 -0.01 -13.02 18.59
CA VAL A 177 -0.52 -14.19 17.84
C VAL A 177 -0.30 -15.49 18.62
N LEU A 178 0.79 -15.61 19.37
CA LEU A 178 1.03 -16.77 20.25
C LEU A 178 -0.02 -16.89 21.36
N ALA A 179 -0.63 -15.78 21.76
CA ALA A 179 -1.74 -15.76 22.72
C ALA A 179 -3.11 -16.10 22.09
N LEU A 180 -3.23 -16.23 20.76
CA LEU A 180 -4.46 -16.67 20.12
C LEU A 180 -4.72 -18.16 20.32
N PRO A 181 -5.99 -18.57 20.47
CA PRO A 181 -6.35 -19.99 20.57
C PRO A 181 -5.96 -20.73 19.28
N LYS A 182 -5.62 -22.01 19.42
CA LYS A 182 -5.41 -22.91 18.28
C LYS A 182 -6.76 -23.14 17.61
N ALA A 183 -6.99 -22.53 16.45
CA ALA A 183 -8.15 -22.82 15.63
C ALA A 183 -7.87 -24.06 14.76
N PRO A 184 -8.86 -24.96 14.58
CA PRO A 184 -8.71 -26.07 13.64
C PRO A 184 -8.46 -25.57 12.22
N ALA A 185 -7.81 -26.40 11.42
CA ALA A 185 -7.67 -26.13 9.98
C ALA A 185 -9.05 -26.01 9.32
N PRO A 186 -9.20 -25.20 8.28
CA PRO A 186 -10.45 -25.14 7.53
C PRO A 186 -10.81 -26.53 7.00
N THR A 187 -11.98 -27.03 7.39
CA THR A 187 -12.54 -28.26 6.84
C THR A 187 -13.25 -27.93 5.54
N SER A 188 -12.71 -28.28 4.43
CA SER A 188 -13.31 -28.41 3.12
C SER A 188 -12.51 -27.78 1.97
N ALA A 189 -11.93 -28.64 1.20
CA ALA A 189 -11.66 -28.40 -0.22
C ALA A 189 -12.96 -28.76 -1.00
N ALA A 190 -13.92 -27.87 -1.08
CA ALA A 190 -14.89 -27.96 -2.15
C ALA A 190 -14.15 -27.85 -3.48
N GLU A 191 -14.52 -28.61 -4.49
CA GLU A 191 -13.97 -28.54 -5.84
C GLU A 191 -14.10 -27.10 -6.36
N ARG A 192 -13.02 -26.35 -6.23
CA ARG A 192 -12.95 -24.98 -6.73
C ARG A 192 -12.40 -25.04 -8.16
N PRO A 193 -12.95 -24.26 -9.10
CA PRO A 193 -12.41 -24.19 -10.44
C PRO A 193 -10.91 -23.87 -10.40
N SER A 194 -10.16 -24.35 -11.42
CA SER A 194 -8.72 -24.11 -11.45
C SER A 194 -8.42 -22.62 -11.30
N PHE A 195 -7.36 -22.33 -10.57
CA PHE A 195 -6.96 -20.96 -10.27
C PHE A 195 -6.82 -20.10 -11.54
N VAL A 196 -6.19 -20.64 -12.59
CA VAL A 196 -6.01 -19.98 -13.89
C VAL A 196 -7.37 -19.65 -14.54
N ALA A 197 -8.32 -20.61 -14.52
CA ALA A 197 -9.66 -20.40 -15.06
C ALA A 197 -10.43 -19.30 -14.28
N SER A 198 -10.22 -19.23 -12.97
CA SER A 198 -10.83 -18.18 -12.13
C SER A 198 -10.31 -16.79 -12.47
N ILE A 199 -8.98 -16.63 -12.65
CA ILE A 199 -8.37 -15.36 -13.07
C ILE A 199 -8.84 -14.99 -14.47
N GLN A 200 -8.83 -15.92 -15.41
CA GLN A 200 -9.26 -15.65 -16.79
C GLN A 200 -10.73 -15.20 -16.85
N ALA A 201 -11.61 -15.82 -16.07
CA ALA A 201 -13.02 -15.42 -16.00
C ALA A 201 -13.17 -14.01 -15.43
N GLY A 202 -12.44 -13.69 -14.33
CA GLY A 202 -12.43 -12.37 -13.75
C GLY A 202 -11.85 -11.31 -14.69
N ALA A 203 -10.72 -11.60 -15.35
CA ALA A 203 -10.08 -10.70 -16.30
C ALA A 203 -10.98 -10.41 -17.51
N ARG A 204 -11.61 -11.47 -18.07
CA ARG A 204 -12.56 -11.31 -19.18
C ARG A 204 -13.74 -10.41 -18.79
N PHE A 205 -14.27 -10.57 -17.58
CA PHE A 205 -15.36 -9.75 -17.08
C PHE A 205 -14.92 -8.29 -16.91
N VAL A 206 -13.77 -8.05 -16.26
CA VAL A 206 -13.21 -6.70 -16.05
C VAL A 206 -12.96 -5.97 -17.37
N VAL A 207 -12.33 -6.64 -18.34
CA VAL A 207 -11.98 -6.03 -19.64
C VAL A 207 -13.23 -5.70 -20.46
N ARG A 208 -14.27 -6.55 -20.39
CA ARG A 208 -15.53 -6.35 -21.13
C ARG A 208 -16.46 -5.34 -20.46
N HIS A 209 -16.37 -5.18 -19.15
CA HIS A 209 -17.25 -4.27 -18.42
C HIS A 209 -16.66 -2.86 -18.41
N GLU A 210 -17.31 -1.92 -19.08
CA GLU A 210 -16.79 -0.57 -19.34
C GLU A 210 -16.39 0.20 -18.09
N LEU A 211 -17.19 0.15 -17.01
CA LEU A 211 -16.88 0.83 -15.76
C LEU A 211 -15.69 0.17 -15.06
N LEU A 212 -15.64 -1.17 -15.00
CA LEU A 212 -14.55 -1.88 -14.32
C LEU A 212 -13.22 -1.72 -15.05
N ARG A 213 -13.23 -1.69 -16.38
CA ARG A 213 -12.06 -1.39 -17.20
C ARG A 213 -11.49 -0.01 -16.88
N GLY A 214 -12.36 1.02 -16.82
CA GLY A 214 -11.96 2.37 -16.44
C GLY A 214 -11.36 2.45 -15.04
N ILE A 215 -11.99 1.81 -14.05
CA ILE A 215 -11.48 1.71 -12.68
C ILE A 215 -10.11 1.01 -12.65
N GLY A 216 -9.98 -0.11 -13.35
CA GLY A 216 -8.74 -0.89 -13.38
C GLY A 216 -7.58 -0.11 -14.01
N LEU A 217 -7.79 0.51 -15.18
CA LEU A 217 -6.76 1.31 -15.85
C LEU A 217 -6.36 2.55 -15.02
N CYS A 218 -7.33 3.24 -14.42
CA CYS A 218 -7.03 4.34 -13.51
C CYS A 218 -6.15 3.88 -12.35
N ALA A 219 -6.51 2.77 -11.70
CA ALA A 219 -5.73 2.21 -10.60
C ALA A 219 -4.31 1.81 -11.02
N VAL A 220 -4.13 1.25 -12.22
CA VAL A 220 -2.84 0.87 -12.79
C VAL A 220 -1.93 2.10 -12.96
N PHE A 221 -2.39 3.14 -13.65
CA PHE A 221 -1.58 4.35 -13.86
C PHE A 221 -1.30 5.09 -12.55
N TRP A 222 -2.28 5.15 -11.66
CA TRP A 222 -2.08 5.79 -10.35
C TRP A 222 -1.04 5.04 -9.51
N ASN A 223 -1.12 3.70 -9.42
CA ASN A 223 -0.15 2.90 -8.67
C ASN A 223 1.25 2.94 -9.29
N PHE A 224 1.35 2.98 -10.64
CA PHE A 224 2.62 3.21 -11.32
C PHE A 224 3.25 4.52 -10.86
N ALA A 225 2.50 5.64 -10.91
CA ALA A 225 2.98 6.95 -10.50
C ALA A 225 3.38 6.99 -9.02
N PHE A 226 2.57 6.40 -8.15
CA PHE A 226 2.83 6.39 -6.71
C PHE A 226 4.11 5.62 -6.35
N PHE A 227 4.33 4.46 -6.96
CA PHE A 227 5.54 3.68 -6.70
C PHE A 227 6.78 4.28 -7.38
N ALA A 228 6.63 4.99 -8.50
CA ALA A 228 7.68 5.81 -9.07
C ALA A 228 8.06 6.96 -8.10
N LEU A 229 7.08 7.63 -7.49
CA LEU A 229 7.31 8.66 -6.47
C LEU A 229 8.04 8.09 -5.25
N LEU A 230 7.62 6.94 -4.74
CA LEU A 230 8.30 6.29 -3.61
C LEU A 230 9.78 6.02 -3.89
N ALA A 231 10.11 5.59 -5.11
CA ALA A 231 11.49 5.29 -5.50
C ALA A 231 12.38 6.54 -5.53
N VAL A 232 11.81 7.71 -5.86
CA VAL A 232 12.59 8.97 -5.98
C VAL A 232 12.43 9.89 -4.77
N TRP A 233 11.57 9.55 -3.81
CA TRP A 233 11.23 10.44 -2.70
C TRP A 233 12.43 10.83 -1.84
N ALA A 234 13.25 9.86 -1.40
CA ALA A 234 14.40 10.18 -0.55
C ALA A 234 15.46 11.02 -1.27
N PRO A 235 15.91 10.70 -2.52
CA PRO A 235 16.79 11.57 -3.27
C PRO A 235 16.24 12.98 -3.49
N LEU A 236 14.93 13.10 -3.72
CA LEU A 236 14.26 14.38 -3.93
C LEU A 236 14.26 15.21 -2.63
N ALA A 237 13.85 14.58 -1.53
CA ALA A 237 13.70 15.24 -0.24
C ALA A 237 15.05 15.70 0.35
N LEU A 238 16.01 14.78 0.41
CA LEU A 238 17.33 15.02 1.00
C LEU A 238 18.27 15.84 0.10
N GLY A 239 18.02 15.85 -1.21
CA GLY A 239 18.79 16.60 -2.19
C GLY A 239 18.13 17.95 -2.51
N PRO A 240 17.44 18.11 -3.66
CA PRO A 240 16.93 19.42 -4.12
C PRO A 240 16.02 20.14 -3.15
N LEU A 241 15.17 19.42 -2.39
CA LEU A 241 14.26 20.06 -1.43
C LEU A 241 14.96 20.52 -0.15
N GLY A 242 16.17 20.05 0.13
CA GLY A 242 16.97 20.44 1.29
C GLY A 242 16.38 20.01 2.64
N LEU A 243 15.60 18.91 2.66
CA LEU A 243 15.01 18.40 3.89
C LEU A 243 16.01 17.56 4.66
N ASP A 244 16.00 17.68 5.98
CA ASP A 244 16.63 16.67 6.83
C ASP A 244 15.75 15.41 6.94
N PRO A 245 16.27 14.30 7.50
CA PRO A 245 15.51 13.05 7.60
C PRO A 245 14.20 13.15 8.37
N ALA A 246 14.14 13.99 9.45
CA ALA A 246 12.92 14.16 10.24
C ALA A 246 11.86 14.95 9.46
N HIS A 247 12.24 16.04 8.78
CA HIS A 247 11.32 16.79 7.92
C HIS A 247 10.87 15.98 6.70
N MET A 248 11.75 15.15 6.12
CA MET A 248 11.39 14.19 5.07
C MET A 248 10.29 13.23 5.55
N GLY A 249 10.49 12.61 6.72
CA GLY A 249 9.50 11.69 7.32
C GLY A 249 8.21 12.39 7.69
N LEU A 250 8.28 13.62 8.23
CA LEU A 250 7.11 14.43 8.58
C LEU A 250 6.30 14.82 7.34
N ALA A 251 6.96 15.22 6.26
CA ALA A 251 6.28 15.52 5.00
C ALA A 251 5.58 14.28 4.44
N GLN A 252 6.23 13.10 4.50
CA GLN A 252 5.62 11.83 4.08
C GLN A 252 4.45 11.41 4.98
N SER A 253 4.49 11.72 6.28
CA SER A 253 3.38 11.46 7.22
C SER A 253 2.10 12.20 6.84
N ALA A 254 2.19 13.34 6.14
CA ALA A 254 1.04 14.05 5.62
C ALA A 254 0.18 13.18 4.67
N TYR A 255 0.76 12.17 4.00
CA TYR A 255 0.02 11.17 3.26
C TYR A 255 -0.99 10.43 4.15
N GLY A 256 -0.56 9.96 5.33
CA GLY A 256 -1.44 9.32 6.31
C GLY A 256 -2.55 10.24 6.82
N ALA A 257 -2.23 11.52 7.06
CA ALA A 257 -3.23 12.52 7.43
C ALA A 257 -4.27 12.72 6.31
N GLY A 258 -3.82 12.75 5.05
CA GLY A 258 -4.68 12.80 3.87
C GLY A 258 -5.63 11.60 3.78
N LEU A 259 -5.12 10.38 4.00
CA LEU A 259 -5.93 9.15 4.03
C LEU A 259 -7.03 9.22 5.10
N ILE A 260 -6.67 9.64 6.32
CA ILE A 260 -7.61 9.74 7.45
C ILE A 260 -8.71 10.77 7.13
N LEU A 261 -8.32 11.97 6.72
CA LEU A 261 -9.28 13.03 6.41
C LEU A 261 -10.16 12.64 5.22
N GLY A 262 -9.58 12.04 4.17
CA GLY A 262 -10.32 11.52 3.03
C GLY A 262 -11.38 10.50 3.42
N ALA A 263 -11.03 9.54 4.29
CA ALA A 263 -11.97 8.54 4.79
C ALA A 263 -13.10 9.15 5.63
N LEU A 264 -12.80 10.15 6.47
CA LEU A 264 -13.81 10.84 7.31
C LEU A 264 -14.78 11.68 6.48
N VAL A 265 -14.30 12.33 5.42
CA VAL A 265 -15.10 13.22 4.58
C VAL A 265 -15.87 12.47 3.49
N ALA A 266 -15.40 11.29 3.08
CA ALA A 266 -16.00 10.51 1.99
C ALA A 266 -17.52 10.28 2.14
N PRO A 267 -18.07 9.88 3.30
CA PRO A 267 -19.53 9.68 3.44
C PRO A 267 -20.34 10.97 3.27
N VAL A 268 -19.78 12.10 3.66
CA VAL A 268 -20.43 13.41 3.51
C VAL A 268 -20.44 13.84 2.04
N LEU A 269 -19.31 13.70 1.35
CA LEU A 269 -19.20 14.02 -0.07
C LEU A 269 -20.05 13.10 -0.95
N ALA A 270 -20.12 11.81 -0.63
CA ALA A 270 -20.92 10.84 -1.36
C ALA A 270 -22.44 11.14 -1.30
N ARG A 271 -22.90 11.87 -0.27
CA ARG A 271 -24.30 12.33 -0.17
C ARG A 271 -24.58 13.63 -0.94
N ARG A 272 -23.54 14.42 -1.23
CA ARG A 272 -23.66 15.76 -1.82
C ARG A 272 -23.20 15.83 -3.28
N LEU A 273 -22.31 14.96 -3.69
CA LEU A 273 -21.69 14.97 -5.00
C LEU A 273 -22.03 13.70 -5.79
N PRO A 274 -22.23 13.81 -7.10
CA PRO A 274 -22.40 12.64 -7.94
C PRO A 274 -21.11 11.79 -7.98
N PRO A 275 -21.21 10.47 -8.19
CA PRO A 275 -20.04 9.57 -8.24
C PRO A 275 -18.96 10.04 -9.22
N LEU A 276 -19.35 10.55 -10.39
CA LEU A 276 -18.41 11.08 -11.39
C LEU A 276 -17.47 12.15 -10.81
N ALA A 277 -17.98 13.05 -9.97
CA ALA A 277 -17.19 14.14 -9.41
C ALA A 277 -16.11 13.59 -8.46
N ILE A 278 -16.45 12.61 -7.61
CA ILE A 278 -15.52 11.97 -6.69
C ILE A 278 -14.49 11.13 -7.46
N LEU A 279 -14.94 10.41 -8.51
CA LEU A 279 -14.08 9.55 -9.31
C LEU A 279 -13.06 10.35 -10.14
N ILE A 280 -13.41 11.55 -10.62
CA ILE A 280 -12.48 12.45 -11.31
C ILE A 280 -11.58 13.18 -10.31
N PHE A 281 -12.15 13.72 -9.23
CA PHE A 281 -11.43 14.50 -8.24
C PHE A 281 -10.27 13.71 -7.61
N GLY A 282 -10.49 12.43 -7.25
CA GLY A 282 -9.48 11.61 -6.60
C GLY A 282 -8.13 11.57 -7.33
N PRO A 283 -8.06 11.08 -8.57
CA PRO A 283 -6.81 11.06 -9.33
C PRO A 283 -6.34 12.46 -9.77
N ALA A 284 -7.25 13.41 -10.05
CA ALA A 284 -6.91 14.78 -10.46
C ALA A 284 -6.11 15.51 -9.37
N VAL A 285 -6.44 15.32 -8.09
CA VAL A 285 -5.71 15.90 -6.98
C VAL A 285 -4.27 15.39 -6.92
N SER A 286 -3.99 14.16 -7.39
CA SER A 286 -2.62 13.64 -7.46
C SER A 286 -1.80 14.33 -8.56
N VAL A 287 -2.44 14.84 -9.61
CA VAL A 287 -1.77 15.69 -10.63
C VAL A 287 -1.33 17.01 -10.00
N ILE A 288 -2.21 17.63 -9.20
CA ILE A 288 -1.87 18.85 -8.46
C ILE A 288 -0.71 18.58 -7.50
N ALA A 289 -0.73 17.44 -6.81
CA ALA A 289 0.37 17.03 -5.93
C ALA A 289 1.71 16.91 -6.69
N ALA A 290 1.71 16.28 -7.87
CA ALA A 290 2.91 16.22 -8.70
C ALA A 290 3.38 17.60 -9.13
N GLY A 291 2.46 18.52 -9.44
CA GLY A 291 2.76 19.93 -9.70
C GLY A 291 3.42 20.63 -8.50
N LEU A 292 2.99 20.34 -7.29
CA LEU A 292 3.61 20.88 -6.08
C LEU A 292 5.05 20.38 -5.91
N PHE A 293 5.32 19.07 -6.14
CA PHE A 293 6.70 18.57 -6.10
C PHE A 293 7.59 19.21 -7.17
N LEU A 294 7.06 19.46 -8.38
CA LEU A 294 7.77 20.15 -9.47
C LEU A 294 8.04 21.62 -9.18
N ALA A 295 7.10 22.30 -8.51
CA ALA A 295 7.18 23.72 -8.19
C ALA A 295 7.91 24.02 -6.88
N ALA A 296 8.31 22.98 -6.12
CA ALA A 296 8.95 23.13 -4.83
C ALA A 296 10.31 23.86 -4.96
N PRO A 297 10.56 24.94 -4.21
CA PRO A 297 11.82 25.65 -4.27
C PRO A 297 12.96 24.83 -3.67
N SER A 298 14.14 24.92 -4.27
CA SER A 298 15.36 24.29 -3.76
C SER A 298 15.70 24.84 -2.38
N GLY A 299 16.00 23.94 -1.43
CA GLY A 299 16.39 24.28 -0.05
C GLY A 299 15.25 24.71 0.86
N ASN A 300 13.99 24.84 0.39
CA ASN A 300 12.81 25.19 1.20
C ASN A 300 11.54 24.47 0.72
N GLY A 301 11.67 23.18 0.45
CA GLY A 301 10.62 22.37 -0.16
C GLY A 301 9.60 21.75 0.79
N PHE A 302 9.73 21.92 2.12
CA PHE A 302 8.92 21.19 3.11
C PHE A 302 7.40 21.35 2.91
N THR A 303 6.92 22.60 2.81
CA THR A 303 5.48 22.87 2.68
C THR A 303 4.89 22.26 1.41
N TYR A 304 5.62 22.36 0.29
CA TYR A 304 5.21 21.78 -0.98
C TYR A 304 5.18 20.24 -0.92
N ALA A 305 6.21 19.66 -0.29
CA ALA A 305 6.31 18.21 -0.11
C ALA A 305 5.20 17.67 0.81
N ALA A 306 4.94 18.32 1.94
CA ALA A 306 3.88 17.95 2.86
C ALA A 306 2.50 18.09 2.22
N ALA A 307 2.23 19.20 1.53
CA ALA A 307 0.98 19.42 0.80
C ALA A 307 0.81 18.37 -0.33
N GLY A 308 1.87 18.10 -1.10
CA GLY A 308 1.87 17.06 -2.13
C GLY A 308 1.52 15.68 -1.57
N HIS A 309 2.18 15.25 -0.49
CA HIS A 309 1.88 13.97 0.16
C HIS A 309 0.46 13.92 0.72
N PHE A 310 0.01 15.02 1.37
CA PHE A 310 -1.37 15.10 1.85
C PHE A 310 -2.38 14.90 0.72
N LEU A 311 -2.19 15.57 -0.41
CA LEU A 311 -3.08 15.47 -1.56
C LEU A 311 -3.07 14.08 -2.20
N VAL A 312 -1.89 13.43 -2.30
CA VAL A 312 -1.76 12.03 -2.77
C VAL A 312 -2.48 11.05 -1.85
N GLY A 313 -2.62 11.36 -0.55
CA GLY A 313 -3.42 10.57 0.38
C GLY A 313 -4.92 10.89 0.29
N PHE A 314 -5.28 12.17 0.31
CA PHE A 314 -6.65 12.65 0.46
C PHE A 314 -7.54 12.31 -0.74
N GLY A 315 -7.16 12.75 -1.92
CA GLY A 315 -7.97 12.57 -3.12
C GLY A 315 -8.19 11.09 -3.48
N PRO A 316 -7.12 10.28 -3.60
CA PRO A 316 -7.23 8.87 -3.90
C PRO A 316 -8.01 8.04 -2.87
N MET A 317 -8.06 8.47 -1.60
CA MET A 317 -8.89 7.81 -0.60
C MET A 317 -10.38 7.99 -0.88
N LEU A 318 -10.80 9.18 -1.31
CA LEU A 318 -12.17 9.44 -1.76
C LEU A 318 -12.51 8.57 -2.98
N TRP A 319 -11.60 8.53 -3.95
CA TRP A 319 -11.74 7.70 -5.15
C TRP A 319 -11.85 6.22 -4.78
N LEU A 320 -10.99 5.74 -3.87
CA LEU A 320 -10.95 4.34 -3.45
C LEU A 320 -12.30 3.88 -2.87
N ILE A 321 -12.89 4.67 -2.00
CA ILE A 321 -14.19 4.35 -1.39
C ILE A 321 -15.30 4.32 -2.45
N CYS A 322 -15.36 5.32 -3.32
CA CYS A 322 -16.36 5.42 -4.37
C CYS A 322 -16.22 4.26 -5.39
N GLN A 323 -15.01 3.98 -5.88
CA GLN A 323 -14.80 2.92 -6.87
C GLN A 323 -15.07 1.51 -6.31
N ILE A 324 -14.79 1.26 -5.01
CA ILE A 324 -15.15 -0.01 -4.37
C ILE A 324 -16.66 -0.19 -4.39
N THR A 325 -17.42 0.85 -4.05
CA THR A 325 -18.90 0.82 -4.08
C THR A 325 -19.41 0.54 -5.48
N VAL A 326 -18.92 1.28 -6.49
CA VAL A 326 -19.32 1.03 -7.90
C VAL A 326 -19.00 -0.40 -8.31
N ARG A 327 -17.78 -0.89 -8.01
CA ARG A 327 -17.34 -2.24 -8.34
C ARG A 327 -18.23 -3.31 -7.70
N GLN A 328 -18.62 -3.13 -6.43
CA GLN A 328 -19.49 -4.05 -5.72
C GLN A 328 -20.90 -4.09 -6.31
N LEU A 329 -21.43 -2.95 -6.75
CA LEU A 329 -22.76 -2.87 -7.36
C LEU A 329 -22.83 -3.52 -8.74
N VAL A 330 -21.80 -3.34 -9.57
CA VAL A 330 -21.81 -3.85 -10.96
C VAL A 330 -21.28 -5.29 -11.11
N THR A 331 -20.79 -5.89 -10.04
CA THR A 331 -20.20 -7.23 -10.10
C THR A 331 -21.17 -8.26 -9.50
N PRO A 332 -21.64 -9.26 -10.27
CA PRO A 332 -22.44 -10.36 -9.73
C PRO A 332 -21.71 -11.09 -8.59
N ALA A 333 -22.46 -11.50 -7.56
CA ALA A 333 -21.89 -12.13 -6.36
C ALA A 333 -20.95 -13.32 -6.65
N PRO A 334 -21.23 -14.24 -7.62
CA PRO A 334 -20.33 -15.35 -7.95
C PRO A 334 -19.00 -14.92 -8.57
N LEU A 335 -18.91 -13.71 -9.15
CA LEU A 335 -17.70 -13.18 -9.80
C LEU A 335 -16.90 -12.21 -8.92
N MET A 336 -17.46 -11.77 -7.78
CA MET A 336 -16.84 -10.75 -6.92
C MET A 336 -15.40 -11.08 -6.53
N GLY A 337 -15.15 -12.30 -6.06
CA GLY A 337 -13.79 -12.74 -5.69
C GLY A 337 -12.82 -12.73 -6.88
N ARG A 338 -13.28 -13.15 -8.07
CA ARG A 338 -12.46 -13.21 -9.30
C ARG A 338 -12.14 -11.81 -9.83
N VAL A 339 -13.11 -10.90 -9.80
CA VAL A 339 -12.91 -9.49 -10.19
C VAL A 339 -11.94 -8.81 -9.24
N ASN A 340 -12.09 -9.01 -7.92
CA ASN A 340 -11.18 -8.46 -6.93
C ASN A 340 -9.75 -8.99 -7.11
N ALA A 341 -9.57 -10.29 -7.33
CA ALA A 341 -8.27 -10.90 -7.59
C ALA A 341 -7.62 -10.34 -8.85
N THR A 342 -8.38 -10.18 -9.94
CA THR A 342 -7.89 -9.56 -11.19
C THR A 342 -7.42 -8.14 -10.97
N MET A 343 -8.23 -7.31 -10.31
CA MET A 343 -7.86 -5.92 -10.00
C MET A 343 -6.60 -5.83 -9.14
N GLN A 344 -6.50 -6.66 -8.09
CA GLN A 344 -5.33 -6.68 -7.22
C GLN A 344 -4.07 -7.15 -7.95
N THR A 345 -4.18 -8.16 -8.82
CA THR A 345 -3.05 -8.63 -9.64
C THR A 345 -2.56 -7.52 -10.57
N ALA A 346 -3.45 -6.79 -11.22
CA ALA A 346 -3.08 -5.66 -12.09
C ALA A 346 -2.38 -4.54 -11.29
N ILE A 347 -2.92 -4.19 -10.11
CA ILE A 347 -2.37 -3.17 -9.23
C ILE A 347 -1.00 -3.59 -8.68
N TYR A 348 -0.85 -4.82 -8.18
CA TYR A 348 0.42 -5.29 -7.64
C TYR A 348 1.47 -5.50 -8.74
N GLY A 349 1.04 -5.90 -9.94
CA GLY A 349 1.94 -6.09 -11.08
C GLY A 349 2.59 -4.81 -11.58
N VAL A 350 1.88 -3.68 -11.51
CA VAL A 350 2.41 -2.41 -12.00
C VAL A 350 3.34 -1.71 -11.00
N ARG A 351 3.24 -1.99 -9.71
CA ARG A 351 4.02 -1.33 -8.66
C ARG A 351 5.54 -1.46 -8.84
N PRO A 352 6.08 -2.68 -9.05
CA PRO A 352 7.52 -2.81 -9.35
C PRO A 352 7.92 -2.05 -10.60
N LEU A 353 7.07 -2.05 -11.64
CA LEU A 353 7.35 -1.33 -12.88
C LEU A 353 7.42 0.18 -12.65
N GLY A 354 6.52 0.74 -11.86
CA GLY A 354 6.55 2.14 -11.46
C GLY A 354 7.83 2.50 -10.72
N ALA A 355 8.22 1.70 -9.71
CA ALA A 355 9.43 1.91 -8.94
C ALA A 355 10.70 1.85 -9.81
N LEU A 356 10.80 0.85 -10.69
CA LEU A 356 11.91 0.71 -11.65
C LEU A 356 11.97 1.90 -12.60
N ALA A 357 10.84 2.28 -13.19
CA ALA A 357 10.78 3.40 -14.14
C ALA A 357 11.15 4.72 -13.48
N GLY A 358 10.61 5.02 -12.29
CA GLY A 358 10.95 6.22 -11.53
C GLY A 358 12.44 6.30 -11.17
N GLY A 359 12.98 5.21 -10.62
CA GLY A 359 14.40 5.11 -10.27
C GLY A 359 15.32 5.19 -11.49
N PHE A 360 14.98 4.50 -12.59
CA PHE A 360 15.76 4.50 -13.83
C PHE A 360 15.78 5.89 -14.47
N VAL A 361 14.61 6.52 -14.64
CA VAL A 361 14.53 7.87 -15.23
C VAL A 361 15.26 8.89 -14.36
N ALA A 362 15.13 8.80 -13.03
CA ALA A 362 15.88 9.67 -12.13
C ALA A 362 17.40 9.49 -12.24
N ALA A 363 17.88 8.26 -12.44
CA ALA A 363 19.30 7.97 -12.60
C ALA A 363 19.86 8.44 -13.94
N GLN A 364 19.10 8.36 -15.05
CA GLN A 364 19.56 8.68 -16.40
C GLN A 364 19.30 10.14 -16.80
N ALA A 365 18.15 10.67 -16.42
CA ALA A 365 17.68 11.98 -16.86
C ALA A 365 17.43 12.97 -15.70
N GLY A 366 17.71 12.56 -14.47
CA GLY A 366 17.57 13.40 -13.28
C GLY A 366 16.18 13.37 -12.65
N LEU A 367 16.10 13.90 -11.43
CA LEU A 367 14.88 13.89 -10.60
C LEU A 367 13.73 14.67 -11.23
N HIS A 368 14.02 15.78 -11.94
CA HIS A 368 12.99 16.55 -12.63
C HIS A 368 12.27 15.74 -13.70
N ALA A 369 13.03 14.98 -14.51
CA ALA A 369 12.44 14.10 -15.54
C ALA A 369 11.59 12.99 -14.90
N ALA A 370 12.02 12.43 -13.77
CA ALA A 370 11.24 11.44 -13.03
C ALA A 370 9.94 12.05 -12.47
N LEU A 371 9.95 13.28 -11.98
CA LEU A 371 8.74 13.98 -11.52
C LEU A 371 7.78 14.26 -12.70
N LEU A 372 8.28 14.58 -13.88
CA LEU A 372 7.45 14.72 -15.09
C LEU A 372 6.80 13.38 -15.50
N LEU A 373 7.55 12.26 -15.42
CA LEU A 373 7.00 10.92 -15.63
C LEU A 373 5.87 10.62 -14.63
N ILE A 374 6.07 10.94 -13.36
CA ILE A 374 5.08 10.76 -12.28
C ILE A 374 3.84 11.61 -12.56
N ALA A 375 4.03 12.89 -12.91
CA ALA A 375 2.94 13.80 -13.25
C ALA A 375 2.14 13.30 -14.47
N ALA A 376 2.82 12.84 -15.52
CA ALA A 376 2.20 12.26 -16.71
C ALA A 376 1.39 10.99 -16.37
N ALA A 377 1.90 10.11 -15.52
CA ALA A 377 1.19 8.91 -15.11
C ALA A 377 -0.05 9.23 -14.24
N PHE A 378 0.02 10.20 -13.32
CA PHE A 378 -1.16 10.69 -12.59
C PHE A 378 -2.16 11.37 -13.54
N ALA A 379 -1.69 12.16 -14.52
CA ALA A 379 -2.55 12.75 -15.55
C ALA A 379 -3.25 11.68 -16.39
N LEU A 380 -2.54 10.62 -16.79
CA LEU A 380 -3.13 9.47 -17.49
C LEU A 380 -4.18 8.77 -16.66
N SER A 381 -3.96 8.61 -15.34
CA SER A 381 -4.98 8.01 -14.47
C SER A 381 -6.27 8.83 -14.43
N THR A 382 -6.14 10.17 -14.41
CA THR A 382 -7.27 11.10 -14.47
C THR A 382 -7.94 11.05 -15.84
N LEU A 383 -7.16 11.08 -16.91
CA LEU A 383 -7.64 11.07 -18.30
C LEU A 383 -8.45 9.80 -18.61
N VAL A 384 -8.01 8.65 -18.09
CA VAL A 384 -8.76 7.38 -18.18
C VAL A 384 -10.17 7.52 -17.61
N ILE A 385 -10.34 8.16 -16.46
CA ILE A 385 -11.68 8.38 -15.89
C ILE A 385 -12.50 9.32 -16.77
N VAL A 386 -11.92 10.44 -17.19
CA VAL A 386 -12.59 11.46 -18.00
C VAL A 386 -13.05 10.91 -19.36
N LEU A 387 -12.24 10.05 -19.99
CA LEU A 387 -12.55 9.44 -21.28
C LEU A 387 -13.40 8.17 -21.17
N SER A 388 -13.62 7.64 -19.97
CA SER A 388 -14.42 6.44 -19.75
C SER A 388 -15.89 6.79 -19.46
N PRO A 389 -16.80 5.80 -19.53
CA PRO A 389 -18.19 5.97 -19.11
C PRO A 389 -18.36 6.39 -17.66
N LEU A 390 -17.33 6.25 -16.80
CA LEU A 390 -17.32 6.73 -15.42
C LEU A 390 -17.55 8.24 -15.32
N ALA A 391 -17.12 9.02 -16.32
CA ALA A 391 -17.34 10.46 -16.38
C ALA A 391 -18.82 10.85 -16.59
N ARG A 392 -19.68 9.88 -16.91
CA ARG A 392 -21.12 10.09 -17.09
C ARG A 392 -21.96 9.59 -15.91
N LEU A 393 -21.32 9.04 -14.88
CA LEU A 393 -21.96 8.38 -13.74
C LEU A 393 -22.54 9.42 -12.76
N ARG A 394 -23.76 9.87 -13.01
CA ARG A 394 -24.45 10.86 -12.16
C ARG A 394 -25.06 10.27 -10.90
N ALA A 395 -25.38 8.98 -10.89
CA ALA A 395 -25.89 8.22 -9.76
C ALA A 395 -25.14 6.88 -9.66
N LEU A 396 -25.18 6.24 -8.50
CA LEU A 396 -24.65 4.89 -8.35
C LEU A 396 -25.42 3.92 -9.25
N PRO A 397 -24.74 2.95 -9.89
CA PRO A 397 -25.41 1.97 -10.73
C PRO A 397 -26.35 1.08 -9.89
N GLU A 398 -27.38 0.55 -10.52
CA GLU A 398 -28.21 -0.47 -9.89
C GLU A 398 -27.39 -1.73 -9.62
N PRO A 399 -27.70 -2.46 -8.51
CA PRO A 399 -27.03 -3.72 -8.23
C PRO A 399 -27.21 -4.70 -9.40
N ALA A 400 -26.11 -5.37 -9.79
CA ALA A 400 -26.17 -6.44 -10.75
C ALA A 400 -27.13 -7.53 -10.21
N CYS A 401 -28.10 -7.92 -11.01
CA CYS A 401 -29.03 -9.00 -10.63
C CYS A 401 -28.22 -10.27 -10.26
N ALA A 402 -28.66 -10.90 -9.16
CA ALA A 402 -28.03 -12.10 -8.61
C ALA A 402 -28.09 -13.29 -9.58
#